data_78dddc00be73be67fedd8e973a3f8442
#
_entry.id   78dddc00be73be67fedd8e973a3f8442
#
_cell.length_a   1.000
_cell.length_b   1.000
_cell.length_c   1.000
_cell.angle_alpha   90.00
_cell.angle_beta   90.00
_cell.angle_gamma   90.00
#
_symmetry.space_group_name_H-M   'P 1'
#
loop_
_entity.id
_entity.type
_entity.pdbx_description
1 polymer ?
#
loop_
_entity_poly.entity_id
_entity_poly.type
_entity_poly.pdbx_seq_one_letter_code
_entity_poly.pdbx_strand_id
1 'polypeptide(L)'
;NALPDVTNAQEWGRATSTMAKALKARVLMYAASPLWNGQFPFSSWKNKVNTPGDKDFFVGDDAKYKESIGRDDYGIELVSSSYNEKKWERAMEACQKALDFALNEGGCRLYGTEASDMTLYQTELGNNDKWLPYVPGKEDNNIQENREFKERVMMLRYMVASRYPHNKELIWGLTGKNINSRIQGRIPAHIFQTGNKTSWAGGFSAISPTLYTIEHFYTEDGVLPEEAASTGDFASRAEWFQKAGIAGNNREDIIKLCVNREPRFYAWMAFDGGDYGSKLLKASSGDAGSPCVLNMKTAAGHGYDLTRSPRNYNVTGFMTQKYVNPTAQFVFDGGAFQAGDTKPIPLIRLAELYLNLAECQANV
;
A
#
# COMPACT_ATOMS: atom_id res chain seq x y z
N ASN A 1 -10.28 -3.98 33.07
CA ASN A 1 -9.26 -4.87 32.48
C ASN A 1 -8.49 -4.08 31.43
N ALA A 2 -7.19 -3.89 31.64
CA ALA A 2 -6.34 -3.23 30.67
C ALA A 2 -6.15 -4.16 29.45
N LEU A 3 -6.09 -3.56 28.26
CA LEU A 3 -5.69 -4.29 27.06
C LEU A 3 -4.22 -4.73 27.20
N PRO A 4 -3.81 -5.88 26.65
CA PRO A 4 -2.41 -6.24 26.58
C PRO A 4 -1.66 -5.25 25.69
N ASP A 5 -0.37 -5.04 25.95
CA ASP A 5 0.45 -4.10 25.16
C ASP A 5 0.78 -4.67 23.78
N VAL A 6 0.98 -5.98 23.71
CA VAL A 6 1.18 -6.76 22.49
C VAL A 6 0.35 -8.03 22.52
N THR A 7 0.06 -8.60 21.35
CA THR A 7 -0.59 -9.91 21.24
C THR A 7 0.44 -10.97 20.89
N ASN A 8 0.13 -12.23 21.23
CA ASN A 8 0.87 -13.39 20.72
C ASN A 8 0.46 -13.70 19.25
N ALA A 9 1.18 -14.62 18.62
CA ALA A 9 0.95 -14.96 17.21
C ALA A 9 -0.45 -15.53 16.92
N GLN A 10 -1.07 -16.21 17.91
CA GLN A 10 -2.40 -16.81 17.77
C GLN A 10 -3.51 -15.78 17.89
N GLU A 11 -3.26 -14.69 18.61
CA GLU A 11 -4.23 -13.63 18.87
C GLU A 11 -3.97 -12.36 18.04
N TRP A 12 -3.07 -12.44 17.08
CA TRP A 12 -2.70 -11.30 16.27
C TRP A 12 -3.92 -10.70 15.54
N GLY A 13 -4.06 -9.38 15.59
CA GLY A 13 -5.22 -8.64 15.10
C GLY A 13 -6.24 -8.25 16.18
N ARG A 14 -6.15 -8.81 17.40
CA ARG A 14 -6.93 -8.34 18.54
C ARG A 14 -6.43 -6.97 19.04
N ALA A 15 -7.32 -6.21 19.64
CA ALA A 15 -7.00 -4.90 20.19
C ALA A 15 -5.92 -4.97 21.26
N THR A 16 -4.96 -4.05 21.18
CA THR A 16 -3.88 -3.87 22.17
C THR A 16 -3.84 -2.43 22.65
N SER A 17 -3.14 -2.18 23.75
CA SER A 17 -2.87 -0.82 24.24
C SER A 17 -2.12 0.00 23.19
N THR A 18 -1.17 -0.61 22.47
CA THR A 18 -0.45 0.03 21.36
C THR A 18 -1.40 0.47 20.25
N MET A 19 -2.31 -0.42 19.80
CA MET A 19 -3.32 -0.08 18.79
C MET A 19 -4.25 1.04 19.25
N ALA A 20 -4.72 1.00 20.51
CA ALA A 20 -5.64 2.00 21.05
C ALA A 20 -4.99 3.39 21.12
N LYS A 21 -3.72 3.47 21.54
CA LYS A 21 -2.97 4.74 21.60
C LYS A 21 -2.70 5.28 20.19
N ALA A 22 -2.31 4.43 19.24
CA ALA A 22 -2.07 4.81 17.86
C ALA A 22 -3.35 5.31 17.17
N LEU A 23 -4.49 4.64 17.39
CA LEU A 23 -5.78 5.08 16.88
C LEU A 23 -6.21 6.42 17.49
N LYS A 24 -6.00 6.62 18.80
CA LYS A 24 -6.26 7.90 19.47
C LYS A 24 -5.44 9.03 18.85
N ALA A 25 -4.15 8.80 18.61
CA ALA A 25 -3.27 9.78 17.96
C ALA A 25 -3.79 10.18 16.58
N ARG A 26 -4.14 9.19 15.74
CA ARG A 26 -4.72 9.43 14.39
C ARG A 26 -6.00 10.26 14.46
N VAL A 27 -6.93 9.91 15.34
CA VAL A 27 -8.22 10.63 15.46
C VAL A 27 -8.00 12.07 15.88
N LEU A 28 -7.11 12.32 16.86
CA LEU A 28 -6.83 13.67 17.33
C LEU A 28 -6.09 14.51 16.27
N MET A 29 -5.18 13.90 15.50
CA MET A 29 -4.52 14.56 14.38
C MET A 29 -5.53 14.96 13.30
N TYR A 30 -6.47 14.10 12.92
CA TYR A 30 -7.53 14.46 12.00
C TYR A 30 -8.42 15.58 12.56
N ALA A 31 -8.77 15.55 13.83
CA ALA A 31 -9.57 16.61 14.48
C ALA A 31 -8.83 17.96 14.53
N ALA A 32 -7.49 17.96 14.48
CA ALA A 32 -6.65 19.15 14.41
C ALA A 32 -6.42 19.64 12.98
N SER A 33 -6.60 18.77 11.97
CA SER A 33 -6.35 19.12 10.56
C SER A 33 -7.24 20.28 10.08
N PRO A 34 -6.82 21.06 9.07
CA PRO A 34 -7.52 22.24 8.61
C PRO A 34 -9.01 22.04 8.33
N LEU A 35 -9.37 20.90 7.72
CA LEU A 35 -10.77 20.56 7.43
C LEU A 35 -11.66 20.59 8.68
N TRP A 36 -11.16 20.10 9.83
CA TRP A 36 -11.90 19.99 11.09
C TRP A 36 -11.53 21.08 12.10
N ASN A 37 -10.71 22.05 11.68
CA ASN A 37 -10.16 23.09 12.52
C ASN A 37 -10.14 24.46 11.80
N GLY A 38 -11.32 24.95 11.45
CA GLY A 38 -11.52 26.31 10.95
C GLY A 38 -11.61 26.48 9.43
N GLN A 39 -11.33 25.41 8.63
CA GLN A 39 -11.35 25.50 7.16
C GLN A 39 -12.38 24.57 6.51
N PHE A 40 -13.51 24.33 7.17
CA PHE A 40 -14.56 23.49 6.59
C PHE A 40 -15.22 24.21 5.41
N PRO A 41 -15.25 23.62 4.20
CA PRO A 41 -15.57 24.34 2.96
C PRO A 41 -17.06 24.56 2.72
N PHE A 42 -17.94 23.92 3.50
CA PHE A 42 -19.39 23.95 3.25
C PHE A 42 -20.10 24.87 4.22
N SER A 43 -20.25 26.14 3.83
CA SER A 43 -20.92 27.17 4.63
C SER A 43 -22.42 26.91 4.89
N SER A 44 -23.06 26.11 4.02
CA SER A 44 -24.48 25.74 4.15
C SER A 44 -24.72 24.56 5.07
N TRP A 45 -23.68 23.93 5.59
CA TRP A 45 -23.83 22.82 6.53
C TRP A 45 -24.38 23.30 7.87
N LYS A 46 -25.36 22.58 8.38
CA LYS A 46 -25.83 22.76 9.75
C LYS A 46 -24.81 22.19 10.73
N ASN A 47 -24.02 23.08 11.31
CA ASN A 47 -22.83 22.73 12.11
C ASN A 47 -23.11 22.56 13.60
N LYS A 48 -24.35 22.48 14.02
CA LYS A 48 -24.67 22.37 15.46
C LYS A 48 -25.51 21.14 15.77
N VAL A 49 -25.18 20.49 16.87
CA VAL A 49 -25.99 19.40 17.40
C VAL A 49 -27.27 19.96 17.97
N ASN A 50 -28.41 19.49 17.47
CA ASN A 50 -29.73 19.74 18.05
C ASN A 50 -30.00 21.18 18.48
N THR A 51 -29.93 22.13 17.56
CA THR A 51 -30.38 23.48 17.86
C THR A 51 -31.90 23.51 17.99
N PRO A 52 -32.48 24.22 18.99
CA PRO A 52 -33.94 24.35 19.08
C PRO A 52 -34.56 24.79 17.77
N GLY A 53 -35.57 24.05 17.30
CA GLY A 53 -36.23 24.28 16.01
C GLY A 53 -35.58 23.62 14.81
N ASP A 54 -34.48 22.90 14.95
CA ASP A 54 -33.81 22.18 13.87
C ASP A 54 -34.43 20.79 13.65
N LYS A 55 -35.55 20.75 12.93
CA LYS A 55 -36.34 19.55 12.69
C LYS A 55 -35.71 18.56 11.69
N ASP A 56 -34.67 18.98 11.00
CA ASP A 56 -34.09 18.17 9.91
C ASP A 56 -33.03 17.16 10.39
N PHE A 57 -32.58 17.30 11.63
CA PHE A 57 -31.53 16.41 12.17
C PHE A 57 -32.09 15.20 12.96
N PHE A 58 -33.25 15.36 13.59
CA PHE A 58 -33.85 14.26 14.34
C PHE A 58 -35.34 14.21 14.09
N VAL A 59 -35.81 13.06 13.65
CA VAL A 59 -37.23 12.71 13.62
C VAL A 59 -37.62 12.36 15.07
N GLY A 60 -37.89 13.36 15.89
CA GLY A 60 -38.28 13.14 17.27
C GLY A 60 -38.36 14.40 18.11
N ASP A 61 -38.81 14.24 19.34
CA ASP A 61 -38.91 15.28 20.35
C ASP A 61 -37.52 15.71 20.83
N ASP A 62 -37.12 16.94 20.57
CA ASP A 62 -35.81 17.50 20.98
C ASP A 62 -35.52 17.32 22.47
N ALA A 63 -36.57 17.41 23.34
CA ALA A 63 -36.45 17.20 24.75
C ALA A 63 -36.09 15.74 25.09
N LYS A 64 -36.70 14.80 24.38
CA LYS A 64 -36.48 13.37 24.56
C LYS A 64 -35.07 12.95 24.09
N TYR A 65 -34.59 13.56 23.03
CA TYR A 65 -33.22 13.32 22.55
C TYR A 65 -32.19 13.89 23.53
N LYS A 66 -32.38 15.10 24.02
CA LYS A 66 -31.53 15.71 25.05
C LYS A 66 -31.46 14.85 26.31
N GLU A 67 -32.59 14.32 26.77
CA GLU A 67 -32.68 13.41 27.89
C GLU A 67 -31.96 12.07 27.61
N SER A 68 -32.13 11.51 26.39
CA SER A 68 -31.55 10.19 26.03
C SER A 68 -30.05 10.19 25.96
N ILE A 69 -29.43 11.30 25.56
CA ILE A 69 -27.97 11.44 25.48
C ILE A 69 -27.34 12.07 26.72
N GLY A 70 -28.18 12.55 27.65
CA GLY A 70 -27.75 12.98 28.96
C GLY A 70 -26.71 14.07 28.99
N ARG A 71 -26.80 15.08 28.08
CA ARG A 71 -25.70 16.02 27.91
C ARG A 71 -26.07 17.49 27.82
N ASP A 72 -25.10 18.29 28.29
CA ASP A 72 -25.13 19.73 28.26
C ASP A 72 -24.55 20.32 26.94
N ASP A 73 -24.18 19.47 25.97
CA ASP A 73 -23.54 19.86 24.72
C ASP A 73 -24.52 20.19 23.58
N TYR A 74 -25.76 20.51 23.94
CA TYR A 74 -26.79 20.97 23.01
C TYR A 74 -26.37 22.28 22.32
N GLY A 75 -26.30 22.25 20.97
CA GLY A 75 -25.82 23.41 20.19
C GLY A 75 -24.31 23.48 20.02
N ILE A 76 -23.55 22.49 20.47
CA ILE A 76 -22.11 22.39 20.19
C ILE A 76 -21.86 22.21 18.70
N GLU A 77 -20.87 22.90 18.19
CA GLU A 77 -20.42 22.74 16.80
C GLU A 77 -19.85 21.34 16.57
N LEU A 78 -20.28 20.72 15.45
CA LEU A 78 -19.75 19.43 14.98
C LEU A 78 -18.36 19.59 14.35
N VAL A 79 -18.14 20.72 13.70
CA VAL A 79 -16.88 21.12 13.07
C VAL A 79 -16.51 22.49 13.58
N SER A 80 -15.27 22.69 13.99
CA SER A 80 -14.83 24.02 14.45
C SER A 80 -14.91 25.04 13.33
N SER A 81 -15.70 26.10 13.54
CA SER A 81 -15.81 27.24 12.62
C SER A 81 -14.58 28.16 12.67
N SER A 82 -13.74 28.03 13.68
CA SER A 82 -12.50 28.80 13.85
C SER A 82 -11.32 27.88 14.18
N TYR A 83 -10.13 28.32 13.80
CA TYR A 83 -8.88 27.65 14.14
C TYR A 83 -8.65 27.62 15.64
N ASN A 84 -8.20 26.47 16.15
CA ASN A 84 -7.86 26.27 17.55
C ASN A 84 -6.53 25.49 17.65
N GLU A 85 -5.47 26.18 18.02
CA GLU A 85 -4.11 25.64 18.18
C GLU A 85 -4.06 24.49 19.20
N LYS A 86 -4.86 24.54 20.26
CA LYS A 86 -4.92 23.50 21.29
C LYS A 86 -5.31 22.11 20.74
N LYS A 87 -5.95 22.05 19.57
CA LYS A 87 -6.19 20.77 18.90
C LYS A 87 -4.90 20.14 18.41
N TRP A 88 -3.98 20.95 17.87
CA TRP A 88 -2.67 20.50 17.45
C TRP A 88 -1.78 20.11 18.64
N GLU A 89 -1.79 20.91 19.71
CA GLU A 89 -1.07 20.54 20.96
C GLU A 89 -1.53 19.18 21.51
N ARG A 90 -2.86 18.96 21.60
CA ARG A 90 -3.42 17.66 22.04
C ARG A 90 -3.05 16.52 21.09
N ALA A 91 -3.06 16.77 19.78
CA ALA A 91 -2.69 15.77 18.78
C ALA A 91 -1.20 15.44 18.92
N MET A 92 -0.32 16.43 19.04
CA MET A 92 1.10 16.28 19.25
C MET A 92 1.42 15.44 20.49
N GLU A 93 0.81 15.79 21.63
CA GLU A 93 0.98 15.02 22.88
C GLU A 93 0.52 13.56 22.72
N ALA A 94 -0.59 13.32 22.05
CA ALA A 94 -1.10 11.97 21.81
C ALA A 94 -0.20 11.18 20.84
N CYS A 95 0.32 11.81 19.80
CA CYS A 95 1.24 11.21 18.85
C CYS A 95 2.57 10.84 19.54
N GLN A 96 3.13 11.76 20.36
CA GLN A 96 4.33 11.48 21.13
C GLN A 96 4.14 10.28 22.06
N LYS A 97 3.06 10.30 22.88
CA LYS A 97 2.75 9.19 23.80
C LYS A 97 2.50 7.86 23.08
N ALA A 98 1.89 7.90 21.88
CA ALA A 98 1.65 6.69 21.11
C ALA A 98 2.96 6.14 20.53
N LEU A 99 3.84 7.03 20.03
CA LEU A 99 5.14 6.66 19.49
C LEU A 99 6.04 6.07 20.58
N ASP A 100 6.18 6.77 21.71
CA ASP A 100 7.00 6.30 22.85
C ASP A 100 6.53 4.94 23.33
N PHE A 101 5.21 4.76 23.47
CA PHE A 101 4.64 3.49 23.90
C PHE A 101 4.87 2.37 22.88
N ALA A 102 4.71 2.65 21.59
CA ALA A 102 4.93 1.68 20.53
C ALA A 102 6.39 1.18 20.50
N LEU A 103 7.34 2.10 20.72
CA LEU A 103 8.76 1.77 20.74
C LEU A 103 9.18 0.99 22.02
N ASN A 104 8.73 1.43 23.19
CA ASN A 104 9.22 0.92 24.47
C ASN A 104 8.45 -0.31 24.95
N GLU A 105 7.11 -0.29 24.84
CA GLU A 105 6.22 -1.34 25.36
C GLU A 105 5.65 -2.21 24.24
N GLY A 106 5.36 -1.63 23.09
CA GLY A 106 4.80 -2.33 21.92
C GLY A 106 5.84 -3.17 21.17
N GLY A 107 7.12 -3.00 21.43
CA GLY A 107 8.21 -3.69 20.71
C GLY A 107 8.24 -3.38 19.22
N CYS A 108 7.71 -2.22 18.82
CA CYS A 108 7.68 -1.80 17.43
C CYS A 108 9.02 -1.21 16.99
N ARG A 109 9.36 -1.39 15.72
CA ARG A 109 10.51 -0.74 15.05
C ARG A 109 10.17 -0.53 13.57
N LEU A 110 10.82 0.42 12.94
CA LEU A 110 10.66 0.60 11.49
C LEU A 110 11.19 -0.64 10.75
N TYR A 111 10.48 -1.03 9.70
CA TYR A 111 10.89 -2.14 8.84
C TYR A 111 12.06 -1.70 7.95
N GLY A 112 13.02 -2.58 7.74
CA GLY A 112 14.23 -2.28 6.98
C GLY A 112 15.39 -1.71 7.83
N THR A 113 15.22 -1.63 9.16
CA THR A 113 16.30 -1.18 10.07
C THR A 113 17.21 -2.31 10.54
N GLU A 114 16.83 -3.55 10.32
CA GLU A 114 17.65 -4.72 10.64
C GLU A 114 18.01 -5.51 9.38
N ALA A 115 19.18 -6.14 9.39
CA ALA A 115 19.68 -6.96 8.29
C ALA A 115 18.69 -8.09 7.92
N SER A 116 18.00 -8.65 8.90
CA SER A 116 16.97 -9.70 8.68
C SER A 116 15.80 -9.24 7.82
N ASP A 117 15.45 -7.96 7.83
CA ASP A 117 14.39 -7.42 6.99
C ASP A 117 14.81 -7.38 5.51
N MET A 118 16.09 -7.07 5.26
CA MET A 118 16.67 -7.03 3.92
C MET A 118 16.79 -8.42 3.29
N THR A 119 17.03 -9.42 4.12
CA THR A 119 17.32 -10.80 3.69
C THR A 119 16.14 -11.77 3.90
N LEU A 120 14.97 -11.29 4.30
CA LEU A 120 13.79 -12.14 4.53
C LEU A 120 13.45 -13.01 3.32
N TYR A 121 13.62 -12.48 2.09
CA TYR A 121 13.39 -13.23 0.85
C TYR A 121 14.29 -14.46 0.75
N GLN A 122 15.52 -14.42 1.26
CA GLN A 122 16.44 -15.56 1.24
C GLN A 122 15.93 -16.69 2.14
N THR A 123 15.35 -16.34 3.28
CA THR A 123 14.74 -17.32 4.19
C THR A 123 13.48 -17.94 3.59
N GLU A 124 12.63 -17.13 2.98
CA GLU A 124 11.31 -17.57 2.53
C GLU A 124 11.30 -18.15 1.11
N LEU A 125 12.15 -17.65 0.21
CA LEU A 125 12.22 -18.09 -1.19
C LEU A 125 13.44 -18.95 -1.49
N GLY A 126 14.43 -18.95 -0.60
CA GLY A 126 15.75 -19.55 -0.78
C GLY A 126 16.78 -18.54 -1.28
N ASN A 127 18.02 -18.76 -0.86
CA ASN A 127 19.14 -17.89 -1.23
C ASN A 127 19.55 -18.12 -2.70
N ASN A 128 18.85 -17.46 -3.60
CA ASN A 128 19.10 -17.52 -5.03
C ASN A 128 18.72 -16.20 -5.69
N ASP A 129 19.65 -15.65 -6.47
CA ASP A 129 19.50 -14.38 -7.16
C ASP A 129 18.32 -14.32 -8.15
N LYS A 130 17.82 -15.47 -8.60
CA LYS A 130 16.63 -15.54 -9.45
C LYS A 130 15.37 -14.95 -8.80
N TRP A 131 15.36 -14.78 -7.48
CA TRP A 131 14.25 -14.17 -6.75
C TRP A 131 14.33 -12.66 -6.65
N LEU A 132 15.51 -12.09 -6.93
CA LEU A 132 15.66 -10.64 -7.03
C LEU A 132 14.88 -10.14 -8.24
N PRO A 133 14.14 -9.03 -8.12
CA PRO A 133 13.33 -8.50 -9.20
C PRO A 133 14.21 -7.98 -10.32
N TYR A 134 13.70 -8.06 -11.54
CA TYR A 134 14.31 -7.35 -12.64
C TYR A 134 14.13 -5.84 -12.46
N VAL A 135 15.23 -5.10 -12.55
CA VAL A 135 15.26 -3.64 -12.51
C VAL A 135 16.03 -3.17 -13.74
N PRO A 136 15.42 -2.37 -14.64
CA PRO A 136 16.08 -1.85 -15.83
C PRO A 136 17.34 -1.06 -15.46
N GLY A 137 18.46 -1.38 -16.12
CA GLY A 137 19.75 -0.75 -15.86
C GLY A 137 20.53 -1.34 -14.67
N LYS A 138 19.97 -2.36 -14.00
CA LYS A 138 20.61 -3.03 -12.85
C LYS A 138 20.60 -4.56 -13.00
N GLU A 139 20.85 -5.03 -14.24
CA GLU A 139 20.73 -6.46 -14.56
C GLU A 139 21.81 -7.32 -13.89
N ASP A 140 23.05 -6.80 -13.80
CA ASP A 140 24.18 -7.55 -13.25
C ASP A 140 24.14 -7.58 -11.71
N ASN A 141 23.83 -8.76 -11.16
CA ASN A 141 23.80 -9.00 -9.71
C ASN A 141 25.19 -9.14 -9.07
N ASN A 142 26.27 -9.18 -9.85
CA ASN A 142 27.63 -9.16 -9.30
C ASN A 142 28.07 -7.74 -8.89
N ILE A 143 27.38 -6.72 -9.41
CA ILE A 143 27.57 -5.34 -8.97
C ILE A 143 26.81 -5.16 -7.65
N GLN A 144 27.56 -4.80 -6.60
CA GLN A 144 27.02 -4.72 -5.22
C GLN A 144 25.87 -3.72 -5.10
N GLU A 145 25.99 -2.55 -5.74
CA GLU A 145 24.95 -1.51 -5.73
C GLU A 145 23.63 -1.99 -6.38
N ASN A 146 23.73 -2.76 -7.45
CA ASN A 146 22.56 -3.33 -8.13
C ASN A 146 21.87 -4.35 -7.24
N ARG A 147 22.64 -5.21 -6.58
CA ARG A 147 22.13 -6.21 -5.64
C ARG A 147 21.42 -5.54 -4.47
N GLU A 148 22.07 -4.59 -3.80
CA GLU A 148 21.51 -3.84 -2.68
C GLU A 148 20.22 -3.09 -3.06
N PHE A 149 20.20 -2.50 -4.26
CA PHE A 149 18.99 -1.86 -4.78
C PHE A 149 17.84 -2.84 -4.90
N LYS A 150 18.06 -4.01 -5.48
CA LYS A 150 17.04 -5.06 -5.65
C LYS A 150 16.61 -5.66 -4.31
N GLU A 151 17.51 -5.79 -3.36
CA GLU A 151 17.20 -6.21 -1.99
C GLU A 151 16.30 -5.20 -1.28
N ARG A 152 16.52 -3.89 -1.47
CA ARG A 152 15.60 -2.84 -1.00
C ARG A 152 14.23 -2.95 -1.66
N VAL A 153 14.15 -3.27 -2.95
CA VAL A 153 12.88 -3.52 -3.63
C VAL A 153 12.13 -4.69 -2.96
N MET A 154 12.82 -5.80 -2.69
CA MET A 154 12.23 -6.94 -1.99
C MET A 154 11.82 -6.60 -0.57
N MET A 155 12.65 -5.89 0.18
CA MET A 155 12.33 -5.42 1.52
C MET A 155 11.05 -4.58 1.53
N LEU A 156 10.87 -3.65 0.59
CA LEU A 156 9.68 -2.82 0.46
C LEU A 156 8.42 -3.63 0.08
N ARG A 157 8.56 -4.70 -0.69
CA ARG A 157 7.46 -5.65 -0.93
C ARG A 157 7.03 -6.34 0.35
N TYR A 158 7.98 -6.82 1.15
CA TYR A 158 7.71 -7.47 2.42
C TYR A 158 7.16 -6.51 3.48
N MET A 159 7.60 -5.25 3.50
CA MET A 159 7.14 -4.24 4.46
C MET A 159 5.61 -4.13 4.52
N VAL A 160 4.93 -4.27 3.40
CA VAL A 160 3.46 -4.20 3.32
C VAL A 160 2.79 -5.58 3.23
N ALA A 161 3.56 -6.66 3.15
CA ALA A 161 3.07 -7.99 2.84
C ALA A 161 3.48 -9.06 3.85
N SER A 162 4.51 -8.84 4.67
CA SER A 162 4.97 -9.81 5.64
C SER A 162 4.02 -9.96 6.82
N ARG A 163 4.03 -11.15 7.42
CA ARG A 163 3.21 -11.52 8.57
C ARG A 163 3.87 -11.12 9.88
N TYR A 164 3.06 -10.98 10.92
CA TYR A 164 3.56 -11.07 12.27
C TYR A 164 4.19 -12.48 12.50
N PRO A 165 5.35 -12.63 13.19
CA PRO A 165 6.08 -11.58 13.91
C PRO A 165 7.16 -10.84 13.09
N HIS A 166 7.30 -11.10 11.79
CA HIS A 166 8.39 -10.55 10.98
C HIS A 166 8.28 -9.04 10.78
N ASN A 167 7.07 -8.50 10.75
CA ASN A 167 6.85 -7.07 10.53
C ASN A 167 6.58 -6.33 11.85
N LYS A 168 7.65 -5.90 12.51
CA LYS A 168 7.57 -5.12 13.75
C LYS A 168 7.11 -3.66 13.56
N GLU A 169 7.04 -3.19 12.32
CA GLU A 169 6.47 -1.87 12.04
C GLU A 169 4.93 -1.87 12.10
N LEU A 170 4.31 -3.03 11.93
CA LEU A 170 2.87 -3.15 11.86
C LEU A 170 2.24 -3.11 13.26
N ILE A 171 1.59 -1.99 13.59
CA ILE A 171 0.86 -1.81 14.85
C ILE A 171 -0.50 -2.48 14.78
N TRP A 172 -1.24 -2.23 13.70
CA TRP A 172 -2.56 -2.82 13.49
C TRP A 172 -2.76 -3.25 12.04
N GLY A 173 -3.18 -4.48 11.86
CA GLY A 173 -3.50 -5.03 10.56
C GLY A 173 -4.84 -5.73 10.56
N LEU A 174 -5.57 -5.57 9.47
CA LEU A 174 -6.80 -6.32 9.24
C LEU A 174 -6.42 -7.75 8.85
N THR A 175 -6.93 -8.71 9.61
CA THR A 175 -6.75 -10.14 9.37
C THR A 175 -8.04 -10.75 8.86
N GLY A 176 -7.96 -11.63 7.88
CA GLY A 176 -9.14 -12.33 7.38
C GLY A 176 -8.90 -12.95 6.01
N LYS A 177 -9.20 -14.22 5.90
CA LYS A 177 -8.96 -15.01 4.68
C LYS A 177 -9.60 -14.42 3.43
N ASN A 178 -10.82 -13.90 3.54
CA ASN A 178 -11.57 -13.41 2.38
C ASN A 178 -11.05 -12.07 1.82
N ILE A 179 -10.54 -11.20 2.68
CA ILE A 179 -10.03 -9.89 2.25
C ILE A 179 -8.67 -10.07 1.58
N ASN A 180 -7.81 -10.88 2.16
CA ASN A 180 -6.47 -11.16 1.64
C ASN A 180 -6.50 -11.86 0.29
N SER A 181 -7.35 -12.88 0.13
CA SER A 181 -7.51 -13.58 -1.14
C SER A 181 -8.05 -12.69 -2.25
N ARG A 182 -8.95 -11.75 -1.95
CA ARG A 182 -9.50 -10.82 -2.94
C ARG A 182 -8.48 -9.78 -3.42
N ILE A 183 -7.62 -9.27 -2.55
CA ILE A 183 -6.55 -8.33 -2.94
C ILE A 183 -5.50 -9.06 -3.76
N GLN A 184 -5.08 -10.25 -3.33
CA GLN A 184 -4.11 -11.05 -4.06
C GLN A 184 -4.67 -11.63 -5.36
N GLY A 185 -5.98 -11.85 -5.44
CA GLY A 185 -6.67 -12.29 -6.66
C GLY A 185 -6.75 -11.22 -7.77
N ARG A 186 -6.37 -9.97 -7.49
CA ARG A 186 -6.33 -8.89 -8.49
C ARG A 186 -4.98 -8.81 -9.21
N ILE A 187 -4.46 -9.95 -9.57
CA ILE A 187 -3.22 -10.12 -10.30
C ILE A 187 -3.44 -10.03 -11.82
N PRO A 188 -2.39 -10.00 -12.63
CA PRO A 188 -2.51 -9.99 -14.08
C PRO A 188 -3.37 -11.15 -14.60
N ALA A 189 -4.22 -10.85 -15.59
CA ALA A 189 -4.89 -11.88 -16.37
C ALA A 189 -3.85 -12.75 -17.09
N HIS A 190 -4.15 -14.01 -17.35
CA HIS A 190 -3.27 -14.97 -18.03
C HIS A 190 -1.89 -15.17 -17.39
N ILE A 191 -1.73 -14.81 -16.12
CA ILE A 191 -0.46 -15.02 -15.38
C ILE A 191 -0.02 -16.51 -15.41
N PHE A 192 -0.99 -17.43 -15.50
CA PHE A 192 -0.75 -18.83 -15.72
C PHE A 192 -1.03 -19.17 -17.21
N GLN A 193 0.00 -19.29 -18.00
CA GLN A 193 -0.16 -19.92 -19.31
C GLN A 193 -0.28 -21.42 -19.11
N THR A 194 -1.48 -21.92 -18.95
CA THR A 194 -1.76 -23.31 -19.28
C THR A 194 -1.67 -23.47 -20.78
N GLY A 195 -1.16 -24.62 -21.27
CA GLY A 195 -0.89 -24.84 -22.70
C GLY A 195 -2.06 -24.58 -23.68
N ASN A 196 -3.27 -24.34 -23.17
CA ASN A 196 -4.41 -23.79 -23.88
C ASN A 196 -4.58 -22.32 -23.43
N LYS A 197 -4.22 -21.38 -24.30
CA LYS A 197 -4.29 -19.94 -24.10
C LYS A 197 -5.69 -19.38 -23.80
N THR A 198 -6.69 -20.22 -23.68
CA THR A 198 -8.11 -19.84 -23.47
C THR A 198 -8.59 -20.01 -22.05
N SER A 199 -7.81 -20.63 -21.15
CA SER A 199 -8.26 -20.79 -19.77
C SER A 199 -7.86 -19.59 -18.91
N TRP A 200 -8.84 -18.94 -18.38
CA TRP A 200 -8.76 -17.88 -17.40
C TRP A 200 -8.20 -18.42 -16.09
N ALA A 201 -6.98 -18.13 -15.78
CA ALA A 201 -6.42 -18.48 -14.48
C ALA A 201 -6.56 -17.33 -13.49
N GLY A 202 -7.79 -16.92 -13.23
CA GLY A 202 -8.20 -16.16 -12.04
C GLY A 202 -7.67 -14.75 -11.81
N GLY A 203 -6.78 -14.26 -12.66
CA GLY A 203 -6.29 -12.88 -12.61
C GLY A 203 -7.19 -11.95 -13.44
N PHE A 204 -7.44 -10.74 -12.95
CA PHE A 204 -8.38 -9.83 -13.57
C PHE A 204 -7.73 -8.58 -14.17
N SER A 205 -6.46 -8.30 -13.92
CA SER A 205 -5.76 -7.08 -14.35
C SER A 205 -6.49 -5.77 -14.01
N ALA A 206 -7.42 -5.79 -13.07
CA ALA A 206 -8.42 -4.73 -12.91
C ALA A 206 -7.94 -3.51 -12.12
N ILE A 207 -6.79 -3.58 -11.45
CA ILE A 207 -6.24 -2.44 -10.73
C ILE A 207 -5.20 -1.77 -11.62
N SER A 208 -5.61 -0.64 -12.18
CA SER A 208 -4.82 0.15 -13.13
C SER A 208 -4.45 1.50 -12.51
N PRO A 209 -3.26 1.67 -11.93
CA PRO A 209 -2.80 2.96 -11.45
C PRO A 209 -2.84 4.02 -12.57
N THR A 210 -3.21 5.24 -12.22
CA THR A 210 -3.23 6.35 -13.16
C THR A 210 -1.81 6.78 -13.51
N LEU A 211 -1.63 7.45 -14.64
CA LEU A 211 -0.33 8.06 -15.00
C LEU A 211 0.13 9.04 -13.91
N TYR A 212 -0.80 9.80 -13.33
CA TYR A 212 -0.51 10.68 -12.19
C TYR A 212 0.17 9.93 -11.04
N THR A 213 -0.30 8.74 -10.69
CA THR A 213 0.34 7.91 -9.66
C THR A 213 1.75 7.49 -10.08
N ILE A 214 1.94 7.12 -11.33
CA ILE A 214 3.23 6.65 -11.87
C ILE A 214 4.26 7.78 -11.89
N GLU A 215 3.90 8.96 -12.36
CA GLU A 215 4.79 10.13 -12.46
C GLU A 215 5.16 10.72 -11.10
N HIS A 216 4.41 10.42 -10.03
CA HIS A 216 4.69 10.89 -8.67
C HIS A 216 5.56 9.93 -7.82
N PHE A 217 6.02 8.82 -8.38
CA PHE A 217 7.17 8.12 -7.82
C PHE A 217 8.44 8.88 -8.21
N TYR A 218 9.42 8.91 -7.32
CA TYR A 218 10.69 9.58 -7.58
C TYR A 218 11.57 8.81 -8.57
N THR A 219 12.53 9.51 -9.14
CA THR A 219 13.72 8.91 -9.76
C THR A 219 14.60 8.26 -8.69
N GLU A 220 15.63 7.55 -9.09
CA GLU A 220 16.62 6.97 -8.17
C GLU A 220 17.30 8.02 -7.30
N ASP A 221 17.45 9.23 -7.81
CA ASP A 221 18.07 10.37 -7.13
C ASP A 221 17.11 11.13 -6.19
N GLY A 222 15.89 10.65 -6.05
CA GLY A 222 14.90 11.22 -5.11
C GLY A 222 14.20 12.49 -5.61
N VAL A 223 14.20 12.74 -6.92
CA VAL A 223 13.56 13.88 -7.58
C VAL A 223 12.40 13.39 -8.44
N LEU A 224 11.35 14.21 -8.60
CA LEU A 224 10.26 13.84 -9.50
C LEU A 224 10.74 13.77 -10.96
N PRO A 225 10.22 12.84 -11.79
CA PRO A 225 10.62 12.68 -13.18
C PRO A 225 10.59 13.96 -14.02
N GLU A 226 9.58 14.80 -13.84
CA GLU A 226 9.43 16.05 -14.55
C GLU A 226 10.48 17.09 -14.14
N GLU A 227 10.82 17.12 -12.86
CA GLU A 227 11.87 17.97 -12.31
C GLU A 227 13.25 17.51 -12.78
N ALA A 228 13.55 16.21 -12.68
CA ALA A 228 14.81 15.62 -13.19
C ALA A 228 14.97 15.77 -14.71
N ALA A 229 13.87 15.76 -15.46
CA ALA A 229 13.91 16.02 -16.91
C ALA A 229 14.31 17.46 -17.23
N SER A 230 13.98 18.41 -16.37
CA SER A 230 14.36 19.83 -16.56
C SER A 230 15.88 20.06 -16.43
N THR A 231 16.58 19.22 -15.69
CA THR A 231 18.05 19.23 -15.53
C THR A 231 18.78 18.31 -16.51
N GLY A 232 18.05 17.48 -17.25
CA GLY A 232 18.61 16.50 -18.20
C GLY A 232 18.94 15.14 -17.56
N ASP A 233 18.62 14.95 -16.28
CA ASP A 233 18.93 13.71 -15.53
C ASP A 233 17.87 12.63 -15.74
N PHE A 234 16.77 12.96 -16.42
CA PHE A 234 15.71 12.03 -16.79
C PHE A 234 15.16 12.33 -18.17
N ALA A 235 14.47 11.35 -18.77
CA ALA A 235 13.81 11.55 -20.06
C ALA A 235 12.76 12.65 -20.00
N SER A 236 12.66 13.48 -21.04
CA SER A 236 11.63 14.50 -21.15
C SER A 236 10.22 13.88 -21.23
N ARG A 237 9.20 14.64 -20.84
CA ARG A 237 7.80 14.17 -20.89
C ARG A 237 7.38 13.68 -22.29
N ALA A 238 7.91 14.27 -23.35
CA ALA A 238 7.68 13.84 -24.72
C ALA A 238 8.32 12.48 -25.06
N GLU A 239 9.33 12.07 -24.30
CA GLU A 239 10.04 10.83 -24.51
C GLU A 239 9.60 9.71 -23.56
N TRP A 240 8.84 9.98 -22.51
CA TRP A 240 8.49 9.01 -21.48
C TRP A 240 7.95 7.68 -22.02
N PHE A 241 7.15 7.74 -23.08
CA PHE A 241 6.52 6.57 -23.69
C PHE A 241 7.37 5.94 -24.84
N GLN A 242 8.54 6.48 -25.12
CA GLN A 242 9.47 5.85 -26.04
C GLN A 242 10.12 4.64 -25.37
N LYS A 243 10.48 3.64 -26.21
CA LYS A 243 11.22 2.46 -25.74
C LYS A 243 12.57 2.86 -25.15
N ALA A 244 12.94 2.21 -24.06
CA ALA A 244 14.21 2.47 -23.36
C ALA A 244 15.43 1.86 -24.05
N GLY A 245 15.24 1.09 -25.13
CA GLY A 245 16.35 0.45 -25.87
C GLY A 245 16.87 -0.83 -25.21
N ILE A 246 16.13 -1.39 -24.25
CA ILE A 246 16.50 -2.65 -23.60
C ILE A 246 16.17 -3.79 -24.55
N ALA A 247 17.12 -4.72 -24.75
CA ALA A 247 16.97 -5.85 -25.66
C ALA A 247 16.82 -7.18 -24.89
N GLY A 248 16.10 -8.13 -25.49
CA GLY A 248 16.03 -9.52 -25.04
C GLY A 248 15.01 -9.80 -23.93
N ASN A 249 14.66 -11.06 -23.78
CA ASN A 249 13.82 -11.60 -22.71
C ASN A 249 12.44 -10.95 -22.54
N ASN A 250 11.83 -10.47 -23.64
CA ASN A 250 10.56 -9.74 -23.64
C ASN A 250 10.62 -8.39 -22.88
N ARG A 251 11.78 -7.73 -22.86
CA ARG A 251 12.02 -6.45 -22.19
C ARG A 251 12.02 -5.25 -23.17
N GLU A 252 11.92 -5.52 -24.47
CA GLU A 252 12.05 -4.52 -25.53
C GLU A 252 10.98 -3.43 -25.49
N ASP A 253 9.92 -3.69 -24.79
CA ASP A 253 8.77 -2.78 -24.66
C ASP A 253 8.80 -1.89 -23.41
N ILE A 254 9.83 -2.03 -22.58
CA ILE A 254 10.02 -1.13 -21.44
C ILE A 254 10.21 0.30 -21.94
N ILE A 255 9.43 1.21 -21.39
CA ILE A 255 9.46 2.64 -21.73
C ILE A 255 10.42 3.42 -20.82
N LYS A 256 10.93 4.56 -21.32
CA LYS A 256 11.89 5.40 -20.58
C LYS A 256 11.35 5.84 -19.20
N LEU A 257 10.05 6.07 -19.06
CA LEU A 257 9.43 6.42 -17.79
C LEU A 257 9.64 5.36 -16.68
N CYS A 258 9.92 4.11 -17.03
CA CYS A 258 10.11 2.99 -16.10
C CYS A 258 11.57 2.71 -15.75
N VAL A 259 12.51 3.49 -16.23
CA VAL A 259 13.96 3.33 -15.98
C VAL A 259 14.41 4.37 -14.95
N ASN A 260 15.46 4.06 -14.20
CA ASN A 260 16.05 4.95 -13.18
C ASN A 260 15.04 5.49 -12.17
N ARG A 261 14.19 4.59 -11.68
CA ARG A 261 13.18 4.94 -10.66
C ARG A 261 13.62 4.45 -9.27
N GLU A 262 13.05 5.06 -8.24
CA GLU A 262 13.28 4.66 -6.85
C GLU A 262 12.88 3.20 -6.57
N PRO A 263 13.43 2.55 -5.52
CA PRO A 263 13.08 1.16 -5.19
C PRO A 263 11.59 0.93 -4.93
N ARG A 264 10.86 1.92 -4.40
CA ARG A 264 9.41 1.87 -4.17
C ARG A 264 8.61 1.67 -5.45
N PHE A 265 9.04 2.29 -6.55
CA PHE A 265 8.40 2.11 -7.85
C PHE A 265 8.41 0.63 -8.26
N TYR A 266 9.59 0.00 -8.27
CA TYR A 266 9.74 -1.41 -8.63
C TYR A 266 9.13 -2.38 -7.61
N ALA A 267 8.99 -1.94 -6.36
CA ALA A 267 8.35 -2.76 -5.34
C ALA A 267 6.83 -2.83 -5.50
N TRP A 268 6.19 -1.72 -5.89
CA TRP A 268 4.75 -1.59 -5.83
C TRP A 268 4.05 -1.42 -7.16
N MET A 269 4.76 -1.00 -8.19
CA MET A 269 4.23 -0.86 -9.54
C MET A 269 4.73 -1.99 -10.44
N ALA A 270 3.92 -2.33 -11.41
CA ALA A 270 4.25 -3.27 -12.46
C ALA A 270 3.88 -2.65 -13.81
N PHE A 271 4.71 -2.90 -14.81
CA PHE A 271 4.67 -2.25 -16.11
C PHE A 271 5.06 -3.23 -17.22
N ASP A 272 4.81 -2.87 -18.48
CA ASP A 272 5.12 -3.68 -19.63
C ASP A 272 6.62 -4.03 -19.71
N GLY A 273 6.94 -5.30 -19.88
CA GLY A 273 8.31 -5.81 -19.80
C GLY A 273 8.89 -5.93 -18.39
N GLY A 274 8.20 -5.46 -17.34
CA GLY A 274 8.60 -5.64 -15.96
C GLY A 274 8.19 -6.99 -15.37
N ASP A 275 8.74 -7.34 -14.21
CA ASP A 275 8.38 -8.55 -13.48
C ASP A 275 7.15 -8.32 -12.61
N TYR A 276 6.26 -9.31 -12.54
CA TYR A 276 5.17 -9.35 -11.57
C TYR A 276 5.34 -10.52 -10.61
N GLY A 277 5.36 -10.22 -9.31
CA GLY A 277 5.60 -11.23 -8.29
C GLY A 277 7.04 -11.75 -8.29
N SER A 278 7.33 -12.69 -7.40
CA SER A 278 8.65 -13.32 -7.30
C SER A 278 8.60 -14.80 -7.59
N LYS A 279 7.51 -15.47 -7.23
CA LYS A 279 7.36 -16.92 -7.38
C LYS A 279 5.97 -17.26 -7.90
N LEU A 280 5.90 -17.69 -9.15
CA LEU A 280 4.68 -18.24 -9.71
C LEU A 280 4.79 -19.76 -9.74
N LEU A 281 3.88 -20.44 -9.10
CA LEU A 281 3.74 -21.90 -9.24
C LEU A 281 2.77 -22.19 -10.37
N LYS A 282 3.23 -22.86 -11.40
CA LYS A 282 2.34 -23.53 -12.34
C LYS A 282 1.78 -24.79 -11.68
N ALA A 283 0.47 -24.92 -11.64
CA ALA A 283 -0.23 -26.01 -10.96
C ALA A 283 0.11 -27.42 -11.49
N SER A 284 0.73 -27.57 -12.65
CA SER A 284 0.87 -28.88 -13.31
C SER A 284 2.29 -29.28 -13.67
N SER A 285 3.31 -28.44 -13.48
CA SER A 285 4.64 -28.73 -14.03
C SER A 285 5.79 -28.82 -13.05
N GLY A 286 5.55 -28.65 -11.76
CA GLY A 286 6.64 -28.67 -10.77
C GLY A 286 7.64 -27.51 -10.90
N ASP A 287 7.48 -26.64 -11.88
CA ASP A 287 8.28 -25.43 -12.05
C ASP A 287 7.94 -24.46 -10.92
N ALA A 288 8.73 -24.51 -9.87
CA ALA A 288 8.80 -23.47 -8.88
C ALA A 288 9.34 -22.21 -9.55
N GLY A 289 8.45 -21.55 -10.14
CA GLY A 289 8.34 -20.31 -10.82
C GLY A 289 9.53 -19.44 -11.10
N SER A 290 9.40 -18.86 -12.26
CA SER A 290 10.03 -17.58 -12.60
C SER A 290 9.04 -16.47 -12.37
N PRO A 291 9.47 -15.23 -12.13
CA PRO A 291 8.60 -14.06 -12.18
C PRO A 291 7.86 -14.01 -13.52
N CYS A 292 6.64 -13.50 -13.50
CA CYS A 292 5.90 -13.25 -14.73
C CYS A 292 6.42 -11.96 -15.38
N VAL A 293 6.98 -12.06 -16.56
CA VAL A 293 7.26 -10.87 -17.39
C VAL A 293 5.95 -10.39 -17.98
N LEU A 294 5.57 -9.16 -17.68
CA LEU A 294 4.32 -8.60 -18.15
C LEU A 294 4.37 -8.26 -19.63
N ASN A 295 3.32 -8.63 -20.35
CA ASN A 295 3.01 -8.15 -21.68
C ASN A 295 1.67 -7.41 -21.62
N MET A 296 1.73 -6.09 -21.58
CA MET A 296 0.56 -5.24 -21.39
C MET A 296 -0.10 -4.82 -22.73
N LYS A 297 0.53 -5.12 -23.86
CA LYS A 297 0.12 -4.61 -25.19
C LYS A 297 -0.81 -5.54 -25.94
N THR A 298 -0.81 -6.83 -25.63
CA THR A 298 -1.57 -7.81 -26.41
C THR A 298 -2.77 -8.33 -25.62
N ALA A 299 -3.85 -8.62 -26.33
CA ALA A 299 -5.05 -9.23 -25.76
C ALA A 299 -4.78 -10.63 -25.18
N ALA A 300 -3.84 -11.38 -25.75
CA ALA A 300 -3.38 -12.67 -25.24
C ALA A 300 -2.42 -12.54 -24.05
N GLY A 301 -1.93 -11.34 -23.77
CA GLY A 301 -1.06 -11.02 -22.66
C GLY A 301 -1.84 -10.63 -21.39
N HIS A 302 -1.26 -9.72 -20.63
CA HIS A 302 -1.75 -9.31 -19.30
C HIS A 302 -2.55 -8.01 -19.32
N GLY A 303 -2.60 -7.33 -20.48
CA GLY A 303 -3.11 -5.96 -20.62
C GLY A 303 -4.55 -5.87 -21.05
N TYR A 304 -4.75 -5.04 -22.04
CA TYR A 304 -6.05 -4.63 -22.55
C TYR A 304 -6.65 -5.67 -23.50
N ASP A 305 -7.89 -6.03 -23.26
CA ASP A 305 -8.67 -6.93 -24.12
C ASP A 305 -10.14 -6.54 -24.10
N LEU A 306 -10.64 -5.93 -25.17
CA LEU A 306 -12.02 -5.50 -25.33
C LEU A 306 -13.03 -6.65 -25.36
N THR A 307 -12.60 -7.86 -25.64
CA THR A 307 -13.48 -9.04 -25.69
C THR A 307 -13.79 -9.60 -24.30
N ARG A 308 -13.06 -9.16 -23.28
CA ARG A 308 -13.28 -9.56 -21.89
C ARG A 308 -14.35 -8.69 -21.23
N SER A 309 -14.92 -9.22 -20.16
CA SER A 309 -15.75 -8.42 -19.26
C SER A 309 -15.03 -7.12 -18.88
N PRO A 310 -15.72 -5.97 -18.80
CA PRO A 310 -15.13 -4.66 -18.48
C PRO A 310 -14.30 -4.61 -17.19
N ARG A 311 -14.35 -5.64 -16.37
CA ARG A 311 -13.61 -5.74 -15.09
C ARG A 311 -12.31 -6.51 -15.16
N ASN A 312 -11.97 -7.08 -16.31
CA ASN A 312 -10.94 -8.11 -16.45
C ASN A 312 -9.83 -7.71 -17.40
N TYR A 313 -9.55 -6.43 -17.53
CA TYR A 313 -8.45 -5.91 -18.32
C TYR A 313 -7.85 -4.66 -17.71
N ASN A 314 -6.60 -4.38 -18.06
CA ASN A 314 -5.88 -3.18 -17.66
C ASN A 314 -6.13 -2.06 -18.67
N VAL A 315 -6.35 -0.84 -18.18
CA VAL A 315 -6.68 0.32 -19.02
C VAL A 315 -5.56 1.36 -19.12
N THR A 316 -4.53 1.27 -18.26
CA THR A 316 -3.46 2.29 -18.20
C THR A 316 -2.11 1.81 -18.66
N GLY A 317 -1.92 0.50 -18.86
CA GLY A 317 -0.61 -0.10 -19.14
C GLY A 317 0.23 -0.33 -17.88
N PHE A 318 -0.28 0.05 -16.71
CA PHE A 318 0.38 -0.16 -15.42
C PHE A 318 -0.51 -0.96 -14.48
N MET A 319 0.12 -1.75 -13.61
CA MET A 319 -0.56 -2.51 -12.57
C MET A 319 0.07 -2.24 -11.21
N THR A 320 -0.63 -2.57 -10.14
CA THR A 320 -0.05 -2.57 -8.80
C THR A 320 0.29 -3.99 -8.38
N GLN A 321 1.47 -4.15 -7.78
CA GLN A 321 1.85 -5.36 -7.04
C GLN A 321 1.99 -5.08 -5.53
N LYS A 322 1.63 -3.90 -5.08
CA LYS A 322 1.55 -3.57 -3.65
C LYS A 322 0.58 -4.53 -2.95
N TYR A 323 0.94 -5.02 -1.80
CA TYR A 323 0.24 -6.05 -1.04
C TYR A 323 0.25 -7.46 -1.66
N VAL A 324 0.97 -7.70 -2.74
CA VAL A 324 1.24 -9.05 -3.22
C VAL A 324 2.43 -9.60 -2.45
N ASN A 325 2.22 -10.69 -1.70
CA ASN A 325 3.30 -11.32 -0.97
C ASN A 325 4.27 -11.98 -1.96
N PRO A 326 5.58 -11.70 -1.88
CA PRO A 326 6.56 -12.34 -2.75
C PRO A 326 6.58 -13.86 -2.68
N THR A 327 6.19 -14.43 -1.53
CA THR A 327 6.06 -15.89 -1.34
C THR A 327 4.71 -16.45 -1.77
N ALA A 328 3.76 -15.60 -2.17
CA ALA A 328 2.43 -16.06 -2.54
C ALA A 328 2.53 -17.09 -3.67
N GLN A 329 2.01 -18.26 -3.40
CA GLN A 329 1.85 -19.31 -4.38
C GLN A 329 0.49 -19.13 -5.03
N PHE A 330 0.50 -18.84 -6.31
CA PHE A 330 -0.71 -18.78 -7.08
C PHE A 330 -0.97 -20.18 -7.65
N VAL A 331 -1.91 -20.89 -7.06
CA VAL A 331 -2.28 -22.25 -7.49
C VAL A 331 -3.59 -22.17 -8.28
N PHE A 332 -3.58 -22.75 -9.47
CA PHE A 332 -4.80 -22.98 -10.23
C PHE A 332 -5.32 -24.38 -9.90
N ASP A 333 -6.41 -24.46 -9.18
CA ASP A 333 -7.07 -25.73 -8.82
C ASP A 333 -8.48 -25.76 -9.40
N GLY A 334 -8.70 -26.67 -10.35
CA GLY A 334 -10.02 -26.97 -10.88
C GLY A 334 -10.82 -25.80 -11.48
N GLY A 335 -10.17 -24.76 -11.97
CA GLY A 335 -10.82 -23.55 -12.51
C GLY A 335 -10.92 -22.38 -11.52
N ALA A 336 -10.46 -22.54 -10.29
CA ALA A 336 -10.41 -21.48 -9.29
C ALA A 336 -8.97 -21.05 -9.00
N PHE A 337 -8.75 -19.76 -8.99
CA PHE A 337 -7.50 -19.18 -8.54
C PHE A 337 -7.45 -19.14 -7.01
N GLN A 338 -6.43 -19.71 -6.43
CA GLN A 338 -6.18 -19.65 -5.00
C GLN A 338 -4.85 -18.94 -4.71
N ALA A 339 -4.94 -17.78 -4.11
CA ALA A 339 -3.78 -17.16 -3.47
C ALA A 339 -3.55 -17.87 -2.14
N GLY A 340 -2.50 -18.68 -2.07
CA GLY A 340 -2.24 -19.59 -0.94
C GLY A 340 -1.82 -18.93 0.36
N ASP A 341 -1.77 -17.58 0.42
CA ASP A 341 -1.27 -16.92 1.60
C ASP A 341 -2.21 -15.85 2.16
N THR A 342 -2.47 -15.94 3.48
CA THR A 342 -3.20 -14.93 4.24
C THR A 342 -2.19 -14.00 4.89
N LYS A 343 -2.21 -12.74 4.52
CA LYS A 343 -1.40 -11.69 5.14
C LYS A 343 -2.28 -10.57 5.69
N PRO A 344 -1.79 -9.83 6.67
CA PRO A 344 -2.51 -8.66 7.16
C PRO A 344 -2.52 -7.54 6.14
N ILE A 345 -3.60 -6.77 6.12
CA ILE A 345 -3.64 -5.47 5.46
C ILE A 345 -3.25 -4.43 6.50
N PRO A 346 -2.15 -3.70 6.32
CA PRO A 346 -1.75 -2.68 7.28
C PRO A 346 -2.81 -1.59 7.43
N LEU A 347 -3.30 -1.40 8.65
CA LEU A 347 -4.21 -0.31 9.02
C LEU A 347 -3.46 0.83 9.69
N ILE A 348 -2.55 0.51 10.61
CA ILE A 348 -1.66 1.47 11.27
C ILE A 348 -0.25 0.88 11.30
N ARG A 349 0.74 1.65 10.87
CA ARG A 349 2.16 1.33 10.95
C ARG A 349 2.89 2.38 11.78
N LEU A 350 4.01 2.00 12.37
CA LEU A 350 4.85 2.89 13.18
C LEU A 350 5.29 4.16 12.42
N ALA A 351 5.61 4.03 11.12
CA ALA A 351 5.96 5.17 10.28
C ALA A 351 4.88 6.26 10.27
N GLU A 352 3.61 5.89 10.38
CA GLU A 352 2.51 6.86 10.47
C GLU A 352 2.61 7.70 11.75
N LEU A 353 2.98 7.10 12.89
CA LEU A 353 3.12 7.84 14.14
C LEU A 353 4.25 8.87 14.06
N TYR A 354 5.37 8.54 13.40
CA TYR A 354 6.43 9.50 13.14
C TYR A 354 5.95 10.67 12.27
N LEU A 355 5.25 10.37 11.17
CA LEU A 355 4.74 11.41 10.26
C LEU A 355 3.69 12.29 10.91
N ASN A 356 2.75 11.69 11.67
CA ASN A 356 1.73 12.42 12.41
C ASN A 356 2.34 13.34 13.46
N LEU A 357 3.36 12.87 14.18
CA LEU A 357 4.08 13.69 15.15
C LEU A 357 4.80 14.87 14.48
N ALA A 358 5.51 14.62 13.37
CA ALA A 358 6.20 15.65 12.62
C ALA A 358 5.23 16.71 12.09
N GLU A 359 4.06 16.31 11.56
CA GLU A 359 3.02 17.23 11.11
C GLU A 359 2.46 18.06 12.27
N CYS A 360 2.18 17.44 13.42
CA CYS A 360 1.73 18.18 14.59
C CYS A 360 2.77 19.19 15.07
N GLN A 361 4.07 18.79 15.12
CA GLN A 361 5.16 19.69 15.52
C GLN A 361 5.35 20.89 14.57
N ALA A 362 5.05 20.69 13.28
CA ALA A 362 5.13 21.78 12.31
C ALA A 362 3.95 22.79 12.42
N ASN A 363 2.89 22.46 13.15
CA ASN A 363 1.69 23.25 13.28
C ASN A 363 1.49 23.85 14.70
N VAL A 364 2.39 23.58 15.64
CA VAL A 364 2.49 24.16 16.97
C VAL A 364 3.72 25.08 17.02
#